data_f142d209a97bab6602b7d39ce6bf78b9
#
_entry.id   f142d209a97bab6602b7d39ce6bf78b9
#
_cell.length_a   1.000
_cell.length_b   1.000
_cell.length_c   1.000
_cell.angle_alpha   90.00
_cell.angle_beta   90.00
_cell.angle_gamma   90.00
#
_symmetry.space_group_name_H-M   'P 1'
#
loop_
_entity.id
_entity.type
_entity.pdbx_description
1 polymer ?
#
loop_
_entity_poly.entity_id
_entity_poly.type
_entity_poly.pdbx_seq_one_letter_code
_entity_poly.pdbx_strand_id
1 'polypeptide(L)'
;ILSGGNAELAERGDPSFPALVNHVVYFGDGITSRTVFRGFTVTGANGFETRSDDPEVIEPNRPELGKQNLLFFYCDGGGIKVFGRSYPRIERVEVIGNVANPCGGGVSIQHMGYQQDSVRISDSIFRDNRCQVTGSAIDVLPGSRAEISNCLFVGNVANTGLDTVSPADSLYNARHGSGALTVFPGSRVRVTDCTWTGNWNGVDDKGQGNHYTRSIFWQNTCAGGTSPEGRYEMDIVDGKNVAGCFFGGETVDLRGTLDASTNTLNAPDPEFDEWFEPQSPAYAGVGYRRFKNPGSSSSTEH
;
A
#
# COMPACT_ATOMS: atom_id res chain seq x y z
N ILE A 1 18.12 -9.23 3.07
CA ILE A 1 17.26 -8.37 3.89
C ILE A 1 17.86 -6.98 3.92
N LEU A 2 17.05 -5.96 3.66
CA LEU A 2 17.35 -4.56 3.88
C LEU A 2 16.50 -4.11 5.08
N SER A 3 17.16 -3.60 6.12
CA SER A 3 16.45 -3.26 7.37
C SER A 3 16.80 -1.84 7.83
N GLY A 4 15.78 -1.10 8.24
CA GLY A 4 15.92 0.17 8.94
C GLY A 4 16.31 0.04 10.42
N GLY A 5 16.40 -1.21 10.92
CA GLY A 5 16.88 -1.50 12.28
C GLY A 5 15.78 -1.60 13.34
N ASN A 6 14.53 -1.33 13.02
CA ASN A 6 13.40 -1.33 13.99
C ASN A 6 13.75 -0.58 15.29
N ALA A 7 14.49 0.50 15.19
CA ALA A 7 14.81 1.29 16.36
C ALA A 7 13.50 1.69 17.03
N GLU A 8 13.20 1.05 18.15
CA GLU A 8 12.14 1.54 19.02
C GLU A 8 12.45 2.99 19.34
N LEU A 9 11.45 3.82 19.11
CA LEU A 9 11.62 5.21 19.35
C LEU A 9 11.61 5.45 20.82
N ALA A 10 12.72 5.94 21.26
CA ALA A 10 12.78 6.63 22.49
C ALA A 10 11.77 7.80 22.50
N GLU A 11 11.27 8.12 23.66
CA GLU A 11 10.34 9.22 23.88
C GLU A 11 10.83 10.51 23.20
N ARG A 12 9.93 11.41 22.85
CA ARG A 12 10.21 12.71 22.19
C ARG A 12 11.35 13.53 22.83
N GLY A 13 11.80 13.18 24.03
CA GLY A 13 12.94 13.79 24.71
C GLY A 13 14.29 13.15 24.43
N ASP A 14 14.31 11.98 23.80
CA ASP A 14 15.56 11.26 23.56
C ASP A 14 16.41 11.92 22.48
N PRO A 15 17.75 12.03 22.69
CA PRO A 15 18.66 12.52 21.67
C PRO A 15 18.66 11.73 20.37
N SER A 16 18.20 10.48 20.36
CA SER A 16 18.05 9.65 19.16
C SER A 16 16.79 9.96 18.34
N PHE A 17 15.90 10.81 18.83
CA PHE A 17 14.80 11.32 18.04
C PHE A 17 15.28 12.38 17.03
N PRO A 18 14.89 12.38 15.80
CA PRO A 18 13.90 11.59 15.09
C PRO A 18 14.41 10.22 14.60
N ALA A 19 13.54 9.41 13.99
CA ALA A 19 13.83 8.10 13.45
C ALA A 19 15.16 8.03 12.71
N LEU A 20 15.86 6.96 12.94
CA LEU A 20 17.12 6.71 12.24
C LEU A 20 16.90 6.46 10.73
N VAL A 21 15.73 5.94 10.33
CA VAL A 21 15.45 5.59 8.94
C VAL A 21 14.00 5.87 8.59
N ASN A 22 13.76 6.92 7.83
CA ASN A 22 12.43 7.23 7.29
C ASN A 22 12.06 6.31 6.11
N HIS A 23 13.02 5.99 5.25
CA HIS A 23 12.87 5.08 4.12
C HIS A 23 14.02 4.08 4.09
N VAL A 24 13.70 2.79 4.02
CA VAL A 24 14.76 1.77 3.84
C VAL A 24 15.33 1.84 2.42
N VAL A 25 14.47 2.12 1.44
CA VAL A 25 14.84 2.27 0.03
C VAL A 25 14.24 3.55 -0.55
N TYR A 26 15.05 4.30 -1.27
CA TYR A 26 14.64 5.52 -1.96
C TYR A 26 14.96 5.47 -3.46
N PHE A 27 13.96 5.71 -4.29
CA PHE A 27 14.10 5.87 -5.73
C PHE A 27 13.78 7.32 -6.12
N GLY A 28 14.78 8.09 -6.47
CA GLY A 28 14.68 9.49 -6.87
C GLY A 28 14.61 9.70 -8.38
N ASP A 29 14.68 10.97 -8.78
CA ASP A 29 14.64 11.40 -10.17
C ASP A 29 15.66 10.68 -11.06
N GLY A 30 15.24 10.35 -12.27
CA GLY A 30 16.08 9.70 -13.28
C GLY A 30 16.02 8.17 -13.26
N ILE A 31 15.35 7.57 -12.28
CA ILE A 31 15.12 6.12 -12.27
C ILE A 31 14.07 5.77 -13.34
N THR A 32 14.41 4.82 -14.21
CA THR A 32 13.53 4.38 -15.29
C THR A 32 13.08 2.93 -15.10
N SER A 33 12.16 2.47 -15.94
CA SER A 33 11.71 1.08 -16.00
C SER A 33 12.80 0.04 -16.34
N ARG A 34 14.02 0.49 -16.62
CA ARG A 34 15.20 -0.38 -16.74
C ARG A 34 15.79 -0.75 -15.38
N THR A 35 15.53 0.05 -14.35
CA THR A 35 15.95 -0.24 -12.97
C THR A 35 15.06 -1.30 -12.37
N VAL A 36 15.64 -2.42 -12.00
CA VAL A 36 14.95 -3.55 -11.38
C VAL A 36 15.45 -3.75 -9.96
N PHE A 37 14.55 -3.65 -9.01
CA PHE A 37 14.76 -3.98 -7.61
C PHE A 37 14.04 -5.29 -7.29
N ARG A 38 14.81 -6.36 -7.04
CA ARG A 38 14.26 -7.72 -7.00
C ARG A 38 14.85 -8.58 -5.89
N GLY A 39 13.99 -9.39 -5.24
CA GLY A 39 14.42 -10.47 -4.37
C GLY A 39 14.89 -10.01 -2.98
N PHE A 40 14.42 -8.86 -2.51
CA PHE A 40 14.75 -8.32 -1.20
C PHE A 40 13.57 -8.43 -0.24
N THR A 41 13.89 -8.63 1.03
CA THR A 41 12.99 -8.28 2.13
C THR A 41 13.35 -6.88 2.61
N VAL A 42 12.36 -5.99 2.66
CA VAL A 42 12.49 -4.59 3.10
C VAL A 42 11.69 -4.44 4.39
N THR A 43 12.36 -4.09 5.48
CA THR A 43 11.73 -4.08 6.81
C THR A 43 12.33 -3.04 7.74
N GLY A 44 11.67 -2.78 8.86
CA GLY A 44 12.25 -2.02 9.97
C GLY A 44 12.40 -0.53 9.73
N ALA A 45 11.68 0.04 8.76
CA ALA A 45 11.47 1.47 8.74
C ALA A 45 10.54 1.84 9.90
N ASN A 46 10.86 2.92 10.55
CA ASN A 46 10.06 3.47 11.63
C ASN A 46 10.03 4.99 11.48
N GLY A 47 9.25 5.42 10.48
CA GLY A 47 9.13 6.84 10.12
C GLY A 47 8.39 7.62 11.20
N PHE A 48 8.91 8.78 11.51
CA PHE A 48 8.33 9.71 12.46
C PHE A 48 7.82 10.95 11.83
N GLU A 49 6.91 11.54 12.58
CA GLU A 49 6.73 12.97 12.55
C GLU A 49 8.06 13.66 12.91
N THR A 50 8.68 14.36 11.99
CA THR A 50 9.81 15.21 12.30
C THR A 50 9.39 16.25 13.32
N ARG A 51 10.27 16.60 14.26
CA ARG A 51 9.97 17.55 15.34
C ARG A 51 9.57 18.94 14.85
N SER A 52 9.85 19.25 13.63
CA SER A 52 9.67 20.58 13.10
C SER A 52 8.66 20.57 11.98
N ASP A 53 7.54 21.23 12.22
CA ASP A 53 6.65 21.68 11.16
C ASP A 53 7.27 22.85 10.37
N ASP A 54 8.50 23.26 10.73
CA ASP A 54 9.20 24.35 10.08
C ASP A 54 9.98 23.84 8.87
N PRO A 55 9.56 24.20 7.66
CA PRO A 55 10.22 23.76 6.43
C PRO A 55 11.65 24.26 6.29
N GLU A 56 12.03 25.34 6.97
CA GLU A 56 13.40 25.85 6.95
C GLU A 56 14.37 24.92 7.70
N VAL A 57 13.86 24.19 8.68
CA VAL A 57 14.66 23.20 9.42
C VAL A 57 14.77 21.88 8.66
N ILE A 58 13.73 21.51 7.88
CA ILE A 58 13.69 20.26 7.14
C ILE A 58 14.46 20.35 5.82
N GLU A 59 14.22 21.39 5.02
CA GLU A 59 15.00 21.63 3.79
C GLU A 59 14.99 23.12 3.39
N PRO A 60 15.94 23.90 3.89
CA PRO A 60 15.98 25.34 3.63
C PRO A 60 16.19 25.71 2.16
N ASN A 61 16.58 24.76 1.32
CA ASN A 61 16.94 25.00 -0.08
C ASN A 61 15.96 24.39 -1.11
N ARG A 62 14.76 23.97 -0.68
CA ARG A 62 13.74 23.39 -1.56
C ARG A 62 12.39 24.12 -1.51
N PRO A 63 12.36 25.42 -1.81
CA PRO A 63 11.14 26.22 -1.75
C PRO A 63 10.02 25.75 -2.70
N GLU A 64 10.40 25.05 -3.79
CA GLU A 64 9.47 24.50 -4.76
C GLU A 64 8.58 23.38 -4.22
N LEU A 65 8.96 22.72 -3.13
CA LEU A 65 8.14 21.65 -2.54
C LEU A 65 6.98 22.17 -1.69
N GLY A 66 7.06 23.41 -1.19
CA GLY A 66 6.04 23.99 -0.31
C GLY A 66 5.86 23.24 1.01
N LYS A 67 5.28 23.90 2.02
CA LYS A 67 5.19 23.41 3.39
C LYS A 67 4.52 22.05 3.54
N GLN A 68 3.42 21.80 2.84
CA GLN A 68 2.67 20.55 2.91
C GLN A 68 3.37 19.36 2.23
N ASN A 69 4.19 19.63 1.22
CA ASN A 69 4.87 18.57 0.47
C ASN A 69 6.13 18.06 1.18
N LEU A 70 6.73 18.83 2.07
CA LEU A 70 7.94 18.44 2.79
C LEU A 70 7.66 17.30 3.78
N LEU A 71 6.58 17.38 4.55
CA LEU A 71 6.19 16.31 5.47
C LEU A 71 5.98 14.99 4.72
N PHE A 72 5.22 15.02 3.62
CA PHE A 72 5.00 13.84 2.78
C PHE A 72 6.28 13.33 2.09
N PHE A 73 7.24 14.19 1.82
CA PHE A 73 8.51 13.76 1.26
C PHE A 73 9.35 12.96 2.25
N TYR A 74 9.46 13.44 3.50
CA TYR A 74 10.37 12.85 4.49
C TYR A 74 9.79 11.69 5.28
N CYS A 75 8.49 11.68 5.53
CA CYS A 75 7.89 10.77 6.50
C CYS A 75 7.07 9.66 5.84
N ASP A 76 6.74 9.81 4.58
CA ASP A 76 5.87 8.96 3.79
C ASP A 76 6.67 7.91 3.02
N GLY A 77 6.25 6.64 3.04
CA GLY A 77 6.93 5.54 2.36
C GLY A 77 8.01 4.86 3.22
N GLY A 78 7.61 4.28 4.35
CA GLY A 78 8.54 3.67 5.29
C GLY A 78 9.46 2.63 4.68
N GLY A 79 8.92 1.60 4.06
CA GLY A 79 9.75 0.60 3.38
C GLY A 79 10.44 1.17 2.13
N ILE A 80 9.66 1.72 1.21
CA ILE A 80 10.14 2.20 -0.08
C ILE A 80 9.50 3.54 -0.42
N LYS A 81 10.31 4.54 -0.72
CA LYS A 81 9.87 5.82 -1.30
C LYS A 81 10.23 5.89 -2.78
N VAL A 82 9.24 6.18 -3.62
CA VAL A 82 9.44 6.50 -5.05
C VAL A 82 9.03 7.96 -5.26
N PHE A 83 9.95 8.80 -5.71
CA PHE A 83 9.74 10.23 -5.79
C PHE A 83 10.12 10.83 -7.15
N GLY A 84 9.32 11.78 -7.62
CA GLY A 84 9.57 12.55 -8.83
C GLY A 84 9.47 11.74 -10.12
N ARG A 85 10.41 11.91 -11.03
CA ARG A 85 10.49 11.17 -12.31
C ARG A 85 11.17 9.82 -12.11
N SER A 86 10.54 8.96 -11.34
CA SER A 86 11.11 7.69 -10.91
C SER A 86 10.13 6.55 -11.18
N TYR A 87 10.53 5.59 -12.00
CA TYR A 87 9.67 4.51 -12.50
C TYR A 87 10.35 3.14 -12.41
N PRO A 88 10.76 2.70 -11.20
CA PRO A 88 11.41 1.41 -11.03
C PRO A 88 10.46 0.25 -11.30
N ARG A 89 11.06 -0.91 -11.57
CA ARG A 89 10.39 -2.21 -11.46
C ARG A 89 10.77 -2.83 -10.11
N ILE A 90 9.77 -3.13 -9.29
CA ILE A 90 9.90 -3.74 -7.98
C ILE A 90 9.29 -5.15 -8.07
N GLU A 91 10.13 -6.17 -8.00
CA GLU A 91 9.72 -7.53 -8.33
C GLU A 91 10.18 -8.52 -7.28
N ARG A 92 9.27 -9.42 -6.85
CA ARG A 92 9.60 -10.47 -5.86
C ARG A 92 10.23 -9.90 -4.59
N VAL A 93 9.61 -8.85 -4.08
CA VAL A 93 10.04 -8.15 -2.87
C VAL A 93 9.04 -8.43 -1.76
N GLU A 94 9.53 -8.65 -0.57
CA GLU A 94 8.72 -8.69 0.64
C GLU A 94 8.91 -7.38 1.40
N VAL A 95 7.83 -6.60 1.53
CA VAL A 95 7.80 -5.34 2.28
C VAL A 95 7.03 -5.59 3.57
N ILE A 96 7.75 -5.74 4.68
CA ILE A 96 7.20 -6.32 5.90
C ILE A 96 7.50 -5.47 7.13
N GLY A 97 6.47 -5.17 7.94
CA GLY A 97 6.63 -4.57 9.26
C GLY A 97 7.24 -3.17 9.23
N ASN A 98 6.98 -2.40 8.19
CA ASN A 98 7.44 -1.01 8.11
C ASN A 98 6.37 -0.07 8.67
N VAL A 99 6.82 1.00 9.27
CA VAL A 99 5.97 2.06 9.81
C VAL A 99 6.30 3.38 9.14
N ALA A 100 5.28 4.10 8.73
CA ALA A 100 5.41 5.47 8.22
C ALA A 100 4.41 6.40 8.90
N ASN A 101 4.74 7.66 8.90
CA ASN A 101 3.87 8.72 9.34
C ASN A 101 4.04 9.93 8.40
N PRO A 102 2.99 10.39 7.69
CA PRO A 102 1.59 9.95 7.87
C PRO A 102 1.16 8.76 6.99
N CYS A 103 1.79 8.50 5.83
CA CYS A 103 1.23 7.63 4.79
C CYS A 103 2.26 6.63 4.25
N GLY A 104 1.77 5.61 3.50
CA GLY A 104 2.65 4.70 2.78
C GLY A 104 3.53 3.84 3.67
N GLY A 105 2.96 3.10 4.62
CA GLY A 105 3.75 2.27 5.54
C GLY A 105 4.76 1.38 4.83
N GLY A 106 4.32 0.65 3.81
CA GLY A 106 5.18 -0.14 2.95
C GLY A 106 5.84 0.68 1.83
N VAL A 107 5.05 1.26 0.95
CA VAL A 107 5.52 1.99 -0.23
C VAL A 107 4.75 3.29 -0.41
N SER A 108 5.43 4.37 -0.74
CA SER A 108 4.81 5.59 -1.24
C SER A 108 5.30 5.91 -2.64
N ILE A 109 4.36 6.25 -3.54
CA ILE A 109 4.62 6.63 -4.93
C ILE A 109 4.15 8.08 -5.13
N GLN A 110 5.09 8.99 -5.30
CA GLN A 110 4.86 10.42 -5.38
C GLN A 110 5.56 11.02 -6.61
N HIS A 111 4.89 10.98 -7.77
CA HIS A 111 5.46 11.47 -9.02
C HIS A 111 5.38 12.99 -9.20
N MET A 112 4.76 13.74 -8.29
CA MET A 112 4.60 15.20 -8.40
C MET A 112 3.97 15.65 -9.72
N GLY A 113 3.07 14.83 -10.29
CA GLY A 113 2.44 15.09 -11.58
C GLY A 113 3.23 14.62 -12.81
N TYR A 114 4.44 14.11 -12.63
CA TYR A 114 5.22 13.52 -13.74
C TYR A 114 4.69 12.13 -14.08
N GLN A 115 3.83 12.03 -15.09
CA GLN A 115 3.13 10.78 -15.46
C GLN A 115 3.66 10.16 -16.78
N GLN A 116 4.96 10.21 -17.00
CA GLN A 116 5.55 9.67 -18.24
C GLN A 116 5.53 8.13 -18.29
N ASP A 117 5.70 7.46 -17.16
CA ASP A 117 5.65 6.00 -17.04
C ASP A 117 4.99 5.62 -15.70
N SER A 118 4.92 4.32 -15.40
CA SER A 118 4.38 3.78 -14.16
C SER A 118 5.46 3.08 -13.35
N VAL A 119 5.36 3.14 -12.02
CA VAL A 119 6.04 2.16 -11.16
C VAL A 119 5.40 0.80 -11.41
N ARG A 120 6.21 -0.24 -11.62
CA ARG A 120 5.72 -1.61 -11.78
C ARG A 120 6.08 -2.43 -10.57
N ILE A 121 5.07 -2.99 -9.92
CA ILE A 121 5.23 -3.84 -8.74
C ILE A 121 4.63 -5.20 -9.06
N SER A 122 5.44 -6.25 -8.99
CA SER A 122 4.96 -7.61 -9.31
C SER A 122 5.49 -8.68 -8.39
N ASP A 123 4.71 -9.77 -8.25
CA ASP A 123 5.11 -10.98 -7.54
C ASP A 123 5.59 -10.70 -6.10
N SER A 124 5.00 -9.73 -5.43
CA SER A 124 5.50 -9.15 -4.18
C SER A 124 4.51 -9.28 -3.03
N ILE A 125 5.03 -9.27 -1.81
CA ILE A 125 4.25 -9.43 -0.59
C ILE A 125 4.37 -8.17 0.26
N PHE A 126 3.22 -7.66 0.69
CA PHE A 126 3.09 -6.53 1.62
C PHE A 126 2.41 -7.01 2.88
N ARG A 127 3.17 -7.11 3.99
CA ARG A 127 2.66 -7.69 5.23
C ARG A 127 2.95 -6.79 6.42
N ASP A 128 1.93 -6.63 7.27
CA ASP A 128 2.06 -5.99 8.60
C ASP A 128 2.65 -4.57 8.57
N ASN A 129 2.53 -3.87 7.43
CA ASN A 129 2.96 -2.48 7.36
C ASN A 129 1.91 -1.57 7.99
N ARG A 130 2.36 -0.47 8.61
CA ARG A 130 1.50 0.44 9.35
C ARG A 130 1.72 1.87 8.94
N CYS A 131 0.65 2.65 8.96
CA CYS A 131 0.75 4.10 8.83
C CYS A 131 -0.33 4.80 9.64
N GLN A 132 -0.10 6.07 9.89
CA GLN A 132 -1.01 6.86 10.71
C GLN A 132 -2.29 7.24 9.93
N VAL A 133 -2.18 7.46 8.63
CA VAL A 133 -3.28 7.99 7.81
C VAL A 133 -3.67 7.03 6.68
N THR A 134 -2.97 6.98 5.56
CA THR A 134 -3.42 6.30 4.34
C THR A 134 -2.37 5.36 3.74
N GLY A 135 -2.82 4.34 2.99
CA GLY A 135 -1.95 3.48 2.22
C GLY A 135 -1.00 2.64 3.06
N SER A 136 -1.53 1.84 3.99
CA SER A 136 -0.64 1.08 4.89
C SER A 136 0.36 0.18 4.18
N ALA A 137 -0.02 -0.43 3.06
CA ALA A 137 0.90 -1.17 2.21
C ALA A 137 1.44 -0.31 1.06
N ILE A 138 0.55 0.33 0.30
CA ILE A 138 0.94 1.19 -0.82
C ILE A 138 0.08 2.45 -0.85
N ASP A 139 0.73 3.58 -0.98
CA ASP A 139 0.10 4.88 -1.18
C ASP A 139 0.48 5.46 -2.54
N VAL A 140 -0.52 5.73 -3.40
CA VAL A 140 -0.33 6.30 -4.74
C VAL A 140 -0.82 7.74 -4.72
N LEU A 141 0.09 8.66 -4.41
CA LEU A 141 -0.17 10.07 -4.18
C LEU A 141 -0.64 10.81 -5.46
N PRO A 142 -1.25 11.99 -5.31
CA PRO A 142 -1.88 12.69 -6.42
C PRO A 142 -1.00 12.81 -7.67
N GLY A 143 -1.56 12.49 -8.84
CA GLY A 143 -0.84 12.57 -10.11
C GLY A 143 0.22 11.51 -10.31
N SER A 144 0.15 10.37 -9.61
CA SER A 144 1.10 9.27 -9.73
C SER A 144 0.54 8.11 -10.56
N ARG A 145 1.42 7.17 -10.95
CA ARG A 145 1.05 5.99 -11.73
C ARG A 145 1.68 4.72 -11.20
N ALA A 146 0.89 3.64 -11.11
CA ALA A 146 1.37 2.33 -10.74
C ALA A 146 0.69 1.20 -11.53
N GLU A 147 1.44 0.15 -11.81
CA GLU A 147 0.96 -1.15 -12.30
C GLU A 147 1.34 -2.19 -11.24
N ILE A 148 0.34 -2.86 -10.67
CA ILE A 148 0.49 -3.80 -9.56
C ILE A 148 -0.06 -5.14 -10.00
N SER A 149 0.74 -6.19 -9.97
CA SER A 149 0.32 -7.50 -10.44
C SER A 149 0.85 -8.63 -9.59
N ASN A 150 0.02 -9.64 -9.38
CA ASN A 150 0.35 -10.83 -8.61
C ASN A 150 0.97 -10.50 -7.24
N CYS A 151 0.32 -9.60 -6.49
CA CYS A 151 0.78 -9.16 -5.18
C CYS A 151 -0.18 -9.60 -4.07
N LEU A 152 0.41 -9.89 -2.91
CA LEU A 152 -0.32 -10.23 -1.68
C LEU A 152 -0.25 -9.08 -0.69
N PHE A 153 -1.41 -8.70 -0.15
CA PHE A 153 -1.56 -7.70 0.89
C PHE A 153 -2.22 -8.32 2.10
N VAL A 154 -1.50 -8.45 3.22
CA VAL A 154 -2.02 -9.13 4.42
C VAL A 154 -1.61 -8.41 5.70
N GLY A 155 -2.57 -8.20 6.60
CA GLY A 155 -2.31 -7.64 7.93
C GLY A 155 -1.83 -6.18 7.96
N ASN A 156 -1.99 -5.44 6.87
CA ASN A 156 -1.56 -4.03 6.83
C ASN A 156 -2.60 -3.15 7.53
N VAL A 157 -2.14 -2.18 8.33
CA VAL A 157 -3.02 -1.35 9.17
C VAL A 157 -2.77 0.13 8.90
N ALA A 158 -3.76 0.79 8.32
CA ALA A 158 -3.83 2.25 8.22
C ALA A 158 -4.64 2.85 9.36
N ASN A 159 -4.78 4.16 9.37
CA ASN A 159 -5.63 4.88 10.32
C ASN A 159 -5.29 4.63 11.79
N THR A 160 -4.03 4.55 12.14
CA THR A 160 -3.61 4.41 13.54
C THR A 160 -3.66 5.72 14.33
N GLY A 161 -4.03 6.81 13.70
CA GLY A 161 -4.12 8.14 14.32
C GLY A 161 -4.98 9.14 13.53
N LEU A 162 -5.77 8.67 12.56
CA LEU A 162 -6.51 9.53 11.64
C LEU A 162 -7.53 10.44 12.32
N ASP A 163 -8.21 9.94 13.34
CA ASP A 163 -9.23 10.71 14.09
C ASP A 163 -8.64 11.93 14.79
N THR A 164 -7.33 11.93 15.02
CA THR A 164 -6.62 13.06 15.63
C THR A 164 -6.02 14.03 14.59
N VAL A 165 -5.89 13.58 13.33
CA VAL A 165 -5.21 14.34 12.26
C VAL A 165 -6.20 14.95 11.28
N SER A 166 -7.33 14.28 11.02
CA SER A 166 -8.28 14.70 10.00
C SER A 166 -9.69 14.85 10.56
N PRO A 167 -10.38 15.98 10.30
CA PRO A 167 -11.79 16.12 10.62
C PRO A 167 -12.65 15.04 9.96
N ALA A 168 -13.77 14.69 10.59
CA ALA A 168 -14.68 13.65 10.12
C ALA A 168 -15.25 13.87 8.70
N ASP A 169 -15.26 15.11 8.23
CA ASP A 169 -15.73 15.53 6.91
C ASP A 169 -14.61 15.64 5.85
N SER A 170 -13.36 15.41 6.23
CA SER A 170 -12.25 15.45 5.27
C SER A 170 -12.24 14.20 4.37
N LEU A 171 -11.60 14.31 3.20
CA LEU A 171 -11.40 13.18 2.27
C LEU A 171 -10.57 12.03 2.88
N TYR A 172 -9.89 12.27 3.97
CA TYR A 172 -8.94 11.35 4.61
C TYR A 172 -9.35 11.00 6.05
N ASN A 173 -10.64 10.92 6.32
CA ASN A 173 -11.14 10.49 7.61
C ASN A 173 -11.23 8.96 7.69
N ALA A 174 -11.65 8.45 8.84
CA ALA A 174 -11.82 7.02 9.10
C ALA A 174 -12.71 6.27 8.11
N ARG A 175 -13.58 6.99 7.39
CA ARG A 175 -14.48 6.42 6.38
C ARG A 175 -13.85 6.35 4.99
N HIS A 176 -12.85 7.20 4.73
CA HIS A 176 -12.25 7.36 3.40
C HIS A 176 -10.74 7.57 3.53
N GLY A 177 -9.98 7.00 2.64
CA GLY A 177 -8.56 7.26 2.51
C GLY A 177 -7.65 6.41 3.39
N SER A 178 -8.10 5.28 3.91
CA SER A 178 -7.32 4.46 4.85
C SER A 178 -7.18 2.99 4.46
N GLY A 179 -7.11 2.68 3.17
CA GLY A 179 -6.92 1.32 2.68
C GLY A 179 -5.49 0.80 2.79
N ALA A 180 -5.33 -0.51 2.66
CA ALA A 180 -4.01 -1.10 2.44
C ALA A 180 -3.37 -0.55 1.14
N LEU A 181 -4.17 -0.42 0.09
CA LEU A 181 -3.85 0.41 -1.07
C LEU A 181 -4.72 1.66 -1.03
N THR A 182 -4.12 2.83 -1.06
CA THR A 182 -4.82 4.09 -1.27
C THR A 182 -4.38 4.75 -2.57
N VAL A 183 -5.36 5.20 -3.38
CA VAL A 183 -5.13 5.86 -4.66
C VAL A 183 -5.79 7.24 -4.65
N PHE A 184 -4.98 8.26 -4.73
CA PHE A 184 -5.43 9.65 -4.66
C PHE A 184 -6.01 10.14 -6.00
N PRO A 185 -6.81 11.22 -5.95
CA PRO A 185 -7.35 11.83 -7.17
C PRO A 185 -6.26 12.21 -8.18
N GLY A 186 -6.56 12.03 -9.47
CA GLY A 186 -5.62 12.30 -10.57
C GLY A 186 -4.55 11.23 -10.78
N SER A 187 -4.49 10.22 -9.93
CA SER A 187 -3.60 9.07 -10.10
C SER A 187 -4.18 8.01 -11.03
N ARG A 188 -3.31 7.14 -11.53
CA ARG A 188 -3.67 6.04 -12.42
C ARG A 188 -3.07 4.74 -11.91
N VAL A 189 -3.91 3.75 -11.65
CA VAL A 189 -3.46 2.41 -11.28
C VAL A 189 -4.07 1.35 -12.20
N ARG A 190 -3.29 0.31 -12.43
CA ARG A 190 -3.75 -0.95 -13.01
C ARG A 190 -3.35 -2.08 -12.08
N VAL A 191 -4.34 -2.78 -11.58
CA VAL A 191 -4.18 -3.86 -10.59
C VAL A 191 -4.73 -5.15 -11.18
N THR A 192 -3.95 -6.22 -11.11
CA THR A 192 -4.38 -7.53 -11.63
C THR A 192 -3.81 -8.68 -10.80
N ASP A 193 -4.59 -9.74 -10.64
CA ASP A 193 -4.19 -10.98 -9.98
C ASP A 193 -3.64 -10.77 -8.55
N CYS A 194 -4.23 -9.86 -7.78
CA CYS A 194 -3.79 -9.55 -6.43
C CYS A 194 -4.77 -10.11 -5.37
N THR A 195 -4.27 -10.28 -4.15
CA THR A 195 -5.09 -10.69 -3.00
C THR A 195 -4.92 -9.72 -1.85
N TRP A 196 -6.03 -9.23 -1.31
CA TRP A 196 -6.12 -8.46 -0.07
C TRP A 196 -6.88 -9.29 0.95
N THR A 197 -6.24 -9.58 2.09
CA THR A 197 -6.89 -10.32 3.18
C THR A 197 -6.38 -9.90 4.55
N GLY A 198 -7.28 -9.80 5.52
CA GLY A 198 -6.93 -9.49 6.89
C GLY A 198 -6.31 -8.10 7.11
N ASN A 199 -6.49 -7.16 6.19
CA ASN A 199 -6.03 -5.78 6.36
C ASN A 199 -7.07 -4.95 7.13
N TRP A 200 -6.64 -3.81 7.66
CA TRP A 200 -7.55 -2.73 8.02
C TRP A 200 -7.93 -2.01 6.74
N ASN A 201 -9.10 -2.30 6.20
CA ASN A 201 -9.57 -1.94 4.88
C ASN A 201 -8.70 -2.51 3.72
N GLY A 202 -9.34 -2.84 2.62
CA GLY A 202 -8.68 -3.33 1.43
C GLY A 202 -8.15 -2.18 0.55
N VAL A 203 -8.97 -1.69 -0.36
CA VAL A 203 -8.60 -0.61 -1.30
C VAL A 203 -9.46 0.61 -1.07
N ASP A 204 -8.83 1.78 -1.07
CA ASP A 204 -9.48 3.08 -1.16
C ASP A 204 -9.01 3.81 -2.43
N ASP A 205 -9.88 3.95 -3.41
CA ASP A 205 -9.56 4.56 -4.69
C ASP A 205 -10.43 5.79 -4.98
N LYS A 206 -9.83 6.95 -4.83
CA LYS A 206 -10.43 8.26 -5.14
C LYS A 206 -10.10 8.73 -6.57
N GLY A 207 -9.36 7.94 -7.33
CA GLY A 207 -9.04 8.20 -8.74
C GLY A 207 -10.20 7.83 -9.67
N GLN A 208 -10.02 8.12 -10.94
CA GLN A 208 -10.98 7.76 -11.98
C GLN A 208 -10.30 7.00 -13.11
N GLY A 209 -11.03 6.05 -13.72
CA GLY A 209 -10.53 5.24 -14.82
C GLY A 209 -9.44 4.24 -14.41
N ASN A 210 -9.36 3.90 -13.14
CA ASN A 210 -8.47 2.87 -12.62
C ASN A 210 -9.02 1.47 -12.90
N HIS A 211 -8.13 0.49 -12.96
CA HIS A 211 -8.49 -0.87 -13.36
C HIS A 211 -8.12 -1.86 -12.26
N TYR A 212 -9.07 -2.71 -11.89
CA TYR A 212 -8.88 -3.84 -10.99
C TYR A 212 -9.42 -5.09 -11.66
N THR A 213 -8.60 -6.10 -11.85
CA THR A 213 -9.02 -7.32 -12.54
C THR A 213 -8.53 -8.57 -11.83
N ARG A 214 -9.35 -9.62 -11.83
CA ARG A 214 -9.03 -10.95 -11.31
C ARG A 214 -8.37 -10.93 -9.94
N SER A 215 -8.91 -10.13 -9.03
CA SER A 215 -8.33 -9.92 -7.69
C SER A 215 -9.30 -10.36 -6.60
N ILE A 216 -8.77 -10.72 -5.44
CA ILE A 216 -9.52 -11.22 -4.29
C ILE A 216 -9.46 -10.19 -3.16
N PHE A 217 -10.61 -9.87 -2.61
CA PHE A 217 -10.79 -9.03 -1.44
C PHE A 217 -11.56 -9.84 -0.40
N TRP A 218 -10.87 -10.22 0.69
CA TRP A 218 -11.42 -11.16 1.65
C TRP A 218 -11.10 -10.76 3.09
N GLN A 219 -12.13 -10.49 3.88
CA GLN A 219 -12.02 -10.19 5.32
C GLN A 219 -11.03 -9.06 5.66
N ASN A 220 -11.08 -7.95 4.93
CA ASN A 220 -10.27 -6.78 5.22
C ASN A 220 -10.90 -5.94 6.35
N THR A 221 -11.07 -6.58 7.49
CA THR A 221 -11.75 -6.05 8.68
C THR A 221 -10.89 -6.18 9.94
N CYS A 222 -9.56 -6.32 9.82
CA CYS A 222 -8.71 -6.52 10.97
C CYS A 222 -8.79 -5.36 11.96
N ALA A 223 -8.62 -5.68 13.25
CA ALA A 223 -8.53 -4.68 14.28
C ALA A 223 -7.16 -3.98 14.26
N GLY A 224 -7.10 -2.71 14.62
CA GLY A 224 -5.83 -1.99 14.71
C GLY A 224 -5.88 -0.53 14.27
N GLY A 225 -6.89 -0.16 13.49
CA GLY A 225 -7.21 1.25 13.24
C GLY A 225 -8.01 1.84 14.41
N THR A 226 -8.06 3.16 14.50
CA THR A 226 -8.71 3.88 15.59
C THR A 226 -10.23 3.94 15.44
N SER A 227 -10.76 3.74 14.23
CA SER A 227 -12.21 3.80 13.99
C SER A 227 -12.80 2.44 13.64
N PRO A 228 -13.87 2.01 14.32
CA PRO A 228 -14.61 0.80 14.00
C PRO A 228 -15.46 0.92 12.72
N GLU A 229 -15.72 2.14 12.25
CA GLU A 229 -16.66 2.39 11.14
C GLU A 229 -15.99 2.33 9.74
N GLY A 230 -14.68 2.22 9.68
CA GLY A 230 -13.92 2.34 8.43
C GLY A 230 -13.73 1.06 7.63
N ARG A 231 -14.22 -0.08 8.08
CA ARG A 231 -13.89 -1.39 7.52
C ARG A 231 -14.62 -1.67 6.22
N TYR A 232 -13.88 -1.90 5.15
CA TYR A 232 -14.42 -2.22 3.84
C TYR A 232 -13.43 -3.04 2.99
N GLU A 233 -13.97 -3.80 2.05
CA GLU A 233 -13.17 -4.51 1.06
C GLU A 233 -12.66 -3.54 -0.01
N MET A 234 -13.53 -2.66 -0.49
CA MET A 234 -13.20 -1.62 -1.47
C MET A 234 -14.09 -0.39 -1.29
N ASP A 235 -13.48 0.79 -1.27
CA ASP A 235 -14.12 2.09 -1.41
C ASP A 235 -13.63 2.72 -2.71
N ILE A 236 -14.49 2.87 -3.71
CA ILE A 236 -14.12 3.30 -5.06
C ILE A 236 -15.08 4.33 -5.64
N VAL A 237 -14.52 5.39 -6.20
CA VAL A 237 -15.30 6.45 -6.85
C VAL A 237 -15.74 6.07 -8.27
N ASP A 238 -14.91 5.33 -9.02
CA ASP A 238 -15.20 4.91 -10.39
C ASP A 238 -14.95 3.41 -10.57
N GLY A 239 -15.98 2.60 -10.33
CA GLY A 239 -15.93 1.14 -10.41
C GLY A 239 -16.10 0.53 -11.80
N LYS A 240 -16.17 1.33 -12.88
CA LYS A 240 -16.46 0.82 -14.24
C LYS A 240 -15.48 -0.23 -14.75
N ASN A 241 -14.23 -0.13 -14.31
CA ASN A 241 -13.16 -1.01 -14.78
C ASN A 241 -12.73 -2.02 -13.69
N VAL A 242 -13.63 -2.33 -12.76
CA VAL A 242 -13.48 -3.45 -11.82
C VAL A 242 -14.18 -4.66 -12.41
N ALA A 243 -13.43 -5.72 -12.73
CA ALA A 243 -13.99 -6.89 -13.40
C ALA A 243 -13.26 -8.19 -13.03
N GLY A 244 -14.02 -9.29 -12.90
CA GLY A 244 -13.49 -10.59 -12.51
C GLY A 244 -12.91 -10.61 -11.09
N CYS A 245 -13.34 -9.67 -10.24
CA CYS A 245 -12.92 -9.60 -8.86
C CYS A 245 -13.90 -10.33 -7.94
N PHE A 246 -13.39 -10.84 -6.83
CA PHE A 246 -14.12 -11.59 -5.82
C PHE A 246 -14.09 -10.82 -4.50
N PHE A 247 -15.26 -10.58 -3.94
CA PHE A 247 -15.45 -9.84 -2.69
C PHE A 247 -16.22 -10.71 -1.70
N GLY A 248 -15.65 -10.96 -0.53
CA GLY A 248 -16.30 -11.82 0.45
C GLY A 248 -15.71 -11.75 1.85
N GLY A 249 -16.28 -12.56 2.74
CA GLY A 249 -15.94 -12.64 4.14
C GLY A 249 -17.11 -12.31 5.06
N GLU A 250 -16.85 -12.12 6.35
CA GLU A 250 -17.91 -11.87 7.35
C GLU A 250 -18.64 -10.55 7.12
N THR A 251 -17.96 -9.58 6.55
CA THR A 251 -18.53 -8.26 6.28
C THR A 251 -18.09 -7.81 4.89
N VAL A 252 -19.00 -7.93 3.92
CA VAL A 252 -18.78 -7.35 2.60
C VAL A 252 -19.25 -5.91 2.64
N ASP A 253 -18.38 -4.99 2.96
CA ASP A 253 -18.65 -3.56 2.82
C ASP A 253 -17.95 -3.05 1.57
N LEU A 254 -18.77 -2.73 0.57
CA LEU A 254 -18.36 -2.14 -0.69
C LEU A 254 -18.93 -0.73 -0.76
N ARG A 255 -18.06 0.23 -0.94
CA ARG A 255 -18.44 1.63 -1.12
C ARG A 255 -18.17 2.05 -2.55
N GLY A 256 -19.20 2.55 -3.19
CA GLY A 256 -19.21 2.81 -4.63
C GLY A 256 -20.02 1.78 -5.40
N THR A 257 -20.09 1.96 -6.72
CA THR A 257 -20.90 1.10 -7.60
C THR A 257 -19.99 0.14 -8.35
N LEU A 258 -20.18 -1.16 -8.10
CA LEU A 258 -19.53 -2.24 -8.83
C LEU A 258 -20.57 -3.01 -9.64
N ASP A 259 -20.18 -3.47 -10.82
CA ASP A 259 -21.02 -4.29 -11.68
C ASP A 259 -21.01 -5.74 -11.21
N ALA A 260 -22.13 -6.19 -10.63
CA ALA A 260 -22.32 -7.56 -10.17
C ALA A 260 -22.34 -8.59 -11.29
N SER A 261 -22.53 -8.19 -12.56
CA SER A 261 -22.48 -9.11 -13.70
C SER A 261 -21.04 -9.48 -14.09
N THR A 262 -20.07 -8.67 -13.70
CA THR A 262 -18.65 -8.87 -14.01
C THR A 262 -17.83 -9.24 -12.79
N ASN A 263 -18.39 -9.15 -11.58
CA ASN A 263 -17.69 -9.43 -10.31
C ASN A 263 -18.53 -10.41 -9.46
N THR A 264 -17.85 -11.19 -8.63
CA THR A 264 -18.48 -12.06 -7.64
C THR A 264 -18.58 -11.31 -6.30
N LEU A 265 -19.77 -10.79 -6.01
CA LEU A 265 -20.09 -10.21 -4.70
C LEU A 265 -20.62 -11.33 -3.80
N ASN A 266 -20.27 -11.34 -2.53
CA ASN A 266 -20.50 -12.46 -1.59
C ASN A 266 -19.80 -13.76 -2.06
N ALA A 267 -18.55 -13.65 -2.41
CA ALA A 267 -17.72 -14.77 -2.84
C ALA A 267 -17.62 -15.85 -1.74
N PRO A 268 -17.52 -17.13 -2.11
CA PRO A 268 -17.29 -18.22 -1.15
C PRO A 268 -15.91 -18.09 -0.49
N ASP A 269 -15.67 -18.90 0.57
CA ASP A 269 -14.35 -18.96 1.20
C ASP A 269 -13.28 -19.35 0.18
N PRO A 270 -12.19 -18.60 0.04
CA PRO A 270 -11.09 -18.95 -0.84
C PRO A 270 -10.28 -20.15 -0.36
N GLU A 271 -10.46 -20.61 0.89
CA GLU A 271 -9.72 -21.73 1.48
C GLU A 271 -8.21 -21.54 1.33
N PHE A 272 -7.69 -20.38 1.75
CA PHE A 272 -6.28 -20.03 1.59
C PHE A 272 -5.36 -21.07 2.25
N ASP A 273 -4.31 -21.46 1.53
CA ASP A 273 -3.21 -22.22 2.11
C ASP A 273 -2.30 -21.34 3.01
N GLU A 274 -1.22 -21.92 3.52
CA GLU A 274 -0.24 -21.24 4.36
C GLU A 274 0.47 -20.06 3.66
N TRP A 275 0.38 -19.99 2.34
CA TRP A 275 0.96 -18.93 1.49
C TRP A 275 -0.07 -17.95 0.96
N PHE A 276 -1.31 -18.05 1.42
CA PHE A 276 -2.44 -17.25 0.94
C PHE A 276 -2.78 -17.47 -0.55
N GLU A 277 -2.42 -18.63 -1.13
CA GLU A 277 -2.94 -19.03 -2.41
C GLU A 277 -4.34 -19.64 -2.23
N PRO A 278 -5.37 -19.17 -2.96
CA PRO A 278 -6.69 -19.75 -2.83
C PRO A 278 -6.71 -21.18 -3.38
N GLN A 279 -7.29 -22.09 -2.60
CA GLN A 279 -7.42 -23.51 -2.93
C GLN A 279 -8.80 -23.88 -3.47
N SER A 280 -9.83 -23.08 -3.15
CA SER A 280 -11.17 -23.28 -3.68
C SER A 280 -11.20 -23.17 -5.20
N PRO A 281 -11.81 -24.14 -5.93
CA PRO A 281 -11.90 -24.11 -7.39
C PRO A 281 -12.59 -22.88 -7.99
N ALA A 282 -13.42 -22.21 -7.19
CA ALA A 282 -14.08 -20.97 -7.60
C ALA A 282 -13.08 -19.86 -7.99
N TYR A 283 -11.86 -19.93 -7.47
CA TYR A 283 -10.81 -18.93 -7.67
C TYR A 283 -9.73 -19.36 -8.68
N ALA A 284 -10.04 -20.31 -9.56
CA ALA A 284 -9.08 -20.77 -10.57
C ALA A 284 -8.60 -19.60 -11.45
N GLY A 285 -7.29 -19.29 -11.41
CA GLY A 285 -6.68 -18.21 -12.17
C GLY A 285 -6.98 -16.80 -11.66
N VAL A 286 -7.42 -16.65 -10.41
CA VAL A 286 -7.74 -15.37 -9.77
C VAL A 286 -6.91 -15.19 -8.50
N GLY A 287 -6.49 -13.96 -8.23
CA GLY A 287 -5.73 -13.61 -7.05
C GLY A 287 -4.25 -13.96 -7.12
N TYR A 288 -3.57 -13.64 -6.04
CA TYR A 288 -2.13 -13.90 -5.89
C TYR A 288 -1.79 -15.38 -6.04
N ARG A 289 -0.67 -15.63 -6.73
CA ARG A 289 -0.02 -16.95 -6.81
C ARG A 289 1.46 -16.81 -6.51
N ARG A 290 1.94 -17.64 -5.59
CA ARG A 290 3.35 -17.62 -5.20
C ARG A 290 4.25 -17.87 -6.38
N PHE A 291 5.27 -17.07 -6.51
CA PHE A 291 6.30 -17.31 -7.51
C PHE A 291 7.06 -18.60 -7.19
N LYS A 292 6.95 -19.59 -8.07
CA LYS A 292 7.71 -20.85 -7.97
C LYS A 292 8.97 -20.71 -8.82
N ASN A 293 10.15 -20.81 -8.20
CA ASN A 293 11.39 -20.85 -8.97
C ASN A 293 11.35 -22.09 -9.88
N PRO A 294 11.58 -21.95 -11.20
CA PRO A 294 11.51 -23.08 -12.13
C PRO A 294 12.52 -24.20 -11.87
N GLY A 295 13.34 -24.13 -10.83
CA GLY A 295 14.33 -25.15 -10.43
C GLY A 295 14.12 -25.76 -9.05
N SER A 296 13.11 -25.35 -8.27
CA SER A 296 12.77 -26.00 -7.01
C SER A 296 11.74 -27.11 -7.26
N SER A 297 12.19 -28.27 -7.74
CA SER A 297 11.41 -29.49 -7.56
C SER A 297 11.26 -29.73 -6.06
N SER A 298 10.03 -29.88 -5.59
CA SER A 298 9.70 -30.29 -4.24
C SER A 298 10.50 -31.57 -3.91
N SER A 299 11.58 -31.43 -3.16
CA SER A 299 12.08 -32.59 -2.39
C SER A 299 11.04 -32.78 -1.29
N THR A 300 10.11 -33.70 -1.51
CA THR A 300 9.36 -34.36 -0.46
C THR A 300 10.37 -35.01 0.44
N GLU A 301 10.75 -34.39 1.52
CA GLU A 301 11.38 -35.08 2.63
C GLU A 301 10.28 -35.89 3.35
N HIS A 302 10.49 -37.19 3.32
CA HIS A 302 9.75 -38.19 4.09
C HIS A 302 10.14 -38.16 5.56
#